data_df30de03f95e4cd56b3d95938d827e53
#
_entry.id   df30de03f95e4cd56b3d95938d827e53
#
_cell.length_a   1.000
_cell.length_b   1.000
_cell.length_c   1.000
_cell.angle_alpha   90.00
_cell.angle_beta   90.00
_cell.angle_gamma   90.00
#
_symmetry.space_group_name_H-M   'P 1'
#
loop_
_entity.id
_entity.type
_entity.pdbx_description
1 polymer ?
#
loop_
_entity_poly.entity_id
_entity_poly.type
_entity_poly.pdbx_seq_one_letter_code
_entity_poly.pdbx_strand_id
1 'polypeptide(L)'
;YWTITTLATVGYGDVHPQTLPQMMYACLVIIVGVSFFGFILGNMATLLFRMDAERERHLSRVDRAEAFMRHHRIPKPLRAKVRAYYRYLWEGRHGYEDRTVLATLPPSLRAKVVLALHAELIDRVPFFRGAERQSVEAIVLAFKPRVVVPGEILFRAGDPADALYVIQRGVVDVIAASGVVIATLREGDFFGEMALLDHAPRNATVQATDYCDLFVLERE
;
A
#
# COMPACT_ATOMS: atom_id res chain seq x y z
N TYR A 1 22.18 18.30 -42.70
CA TYR A 1 23.25 18.62 -41.79
C TYR A 1 22.94 19.91 -41.02
N TRP A 2 22.85 21.08 -41.68
CA TRP A 2 22.61 22.40 -41.07
C TRP A 2 21.38 22.41 -40.15
N THR A 3 20.27 21.85 -40.59
CA THR A 3 19.03 21.76 -39.82
C THR A 3 19.23 21.04 -38.51
N ILE A 4 19.94 19.90 -38.52
CA ILE A 4 20.18 19.09 -37.31
C ILE A 4 21.09 19.83 -36.34
N THR A 5 22.19 20.44 -36.82
CA THR A 5 23.14 21.18 -36.00
C THR A 5 22.51 22.43 -35.36
N THR A 6 21.59 23.07 -36.09
CA THR A 6 20.84 24.23 -35.59
C THR A 6 19.77 23.83 -34.58
N LEU A 7 18.99 22.77 -34.84
CA LEU A 7 17.98 22.25 -33.91
C LEU A 7 18.59 21.66 -32.63
N ALA A 8 19.74 20.98 -32.76
CA ALA A 8 20.49 20.46 -31.61
C ALA A 8 21.26 21.55 -30.85
N THR A 9 21.14 22.82 -31.24
CA THR A 9 21.82 23.99 -30.62
C THR A 9 23.36 23.88 -30.64
N VAL A 10 23.94 23.09 -31.56
CA VAL A 10 25.39 22.93 -31.71
C VAL A 10 25.98 24.12 -32.44
N GLY A 11 25.40 24.52 -33.63
CA GLY A 11 25.68 25.73 -34.34
C GLY A 11 27.14 25.94 -34.73
N TYR A 12 27.77 25.04 -35.49
CA TYR A 12 29.17 25.18 -35.93
C TYR A 12 29.43 26.42 -36.72
N GLY A 13 28.43 27.01 -37.37
CA GLY A 13 28.55 28.24 -38.17
C GLY A 13 29.21 28.08 -39.51
N ASP A 14 29.48 26.88 -39.94
CA ASP A 14 30.09 26.51 -41.21
C ASP A 14 29.13 26.69 -42.40
N VAL A 15 27.84 26.53 -42.17
CA VAL A 15 26.76 26.76 -43.13
C VAL A 15 25.81 27.79 -42.56
N HIS A 16 25.67 28.95 -43.28
CA HIS A 16 24.78 30.04 -42.84
C HIS A 16 23.99 30.60 -44.02
N PRO A 17 22.77 31.11 -43.81
CA PRO A 17 21.97 31.69 -44.88
C PRO A 17 22.56 33.01 -45.36
N GLN A 18 22.68 33.18 -46.71
CA GLN A 18 23.26 34.37 -47.33
C GLN A 18 22.22 35.19 -48.06
N THR A 19 21.08 34.61 -48.43
CA THR A 19 20.02 35.30 -49.18
C THR A 19 18.76 35.46 -48.32
N LEU A 20 17.95 36.46 -48.62
CA LEU A 20 16.70 36.73 -47.91
C LEU A 20 15.77 35.49 -47.82
N PRO A 21 15.53 34.74 -48.92
CA PRO A 21 14.69 33.51 -48.85
C PRO A 21 15.30 32.44 -47.91
N GLN A 22 16.63 32.29 -47.89
CA GLN A 22 17.31 31.34 -47.00
C GLN A 22 17.17 31.77 -45.53
N MET A 23 17.25 33.08 -45.25
CA MET A 23 17.04 33.63 -43.90
C MET A 23 15.62 33.38 -43.42
N MET A 24 14.61 33.60 -44.29
CA MET A 24 13.21 33.33 -43.92
C MET A 24 12.97 31.83 -43.65
N TYR A 25 13.53 30.95 -44.48
CA TYR A 25 13.47 29.51 -44.27
C TYR A 25 14.17 29.10 -42.95
N ALA A 26 15.33 29.64 -42.67
CA ALA A 26 16.05 29.39 -41.42
C ALA A 26 15.25 29.81 -40.18
N CYS A 27 14.63 30.98 -40.18
CA CYS A 27 13.75 31.45 -39.13
C CYS A 27 12.59 30.50 -38.90
N LEU A 28 11.95 30.04 -39.95
CA LEU A 28 10.84 29.08 -39.86
C LEU A 28 11.28 27.75 -39.24
N VAL A 29 12.41 27.20 -39.71
CA VAL A 29 12.98 25.96 -39.18
C VAL A 29 13.32 26.10 -37.69
N ILE A 30 13.94 27.22 -37.30
CA ILE A 30 14.30 27.47 -35.87
C ILE A 30 13.04 27.54 -35.01
N ILE A 31 12.00 28.28 -35.43
CA ILE A 31 10.74 28.44 -34.67
C ILE A 31 10.07 27.07 -34.49
N VAL A 32 9.94 26.28 -35.56
CA VAL A 32 9.37 24.94 -35.50
C VAL A 32 10.20 24.01 -34.61
N GLY A 33 11.54 24.05 -34.75
CA GLY A 33 12.44 23.22 -33.98
C GLY A 33 12.43 23.51 -32.48
N VAL A 34 12.51 24.78 -32.12
CA VAL A 34 12.42 25.19 -30.70
C VAL A 34 11.08 24.81 -30.09
N SER A 35 9.99 24.98 -30.84
CA SER A 35 8.66 24.58 -30.37
C SER A 35 8.55 23.08 -30.20
N PHE A 36 9.09 22.28 -31.11
CA PHE A 36 9.09 20.81 -31.01
C PHE A 36 9.98 20.32 -29.84
N PHE A 37 11.15 20.92 -29.68
CA PHE A 37 12.05 20.59 -28.58
C PHE A 37 11.41 20.92 -27.21
N GLY A 38 10.79 22.09 -27.10
CA GLY A 38 10.03 22.51 -25.91
C GLY A 38 8.88 21.55 -25.59
N PHE A 39 8.16 21.07 -26.61
CA PHE A 39 7.10 20.07 -26.47
C PHE A 39 7.63 18.73 -25.96
N ILE A 40 8.76 18.23 -26.48
CA ILE A 40 9.39 16.99 -26.02
C ILE A 40 9.82 17.12 -24.54
N LEU A 41 10.54 18.19 -24.19
CA LEU A 41 10.98 18.42 -22.82
C LEU A 41 9.81 18.55 -21.84
N GLY A 42 8.76 19.26 -22.21
CA GLY A 42 7.54 19.40 -21.41
C GLY A 42 6.84 18.07 -21.17
N ASN A 43 6.72 17.23 -22.20
CA ASN A 43 6.14 15.89 -22.04
C ASN A 43 7.02 14.97 -21.20
N MET A 44 8.34 15.02 -21.38
CA MET A 44 9.28 14.20 -20.61
C MET A 44 9.25 14.57 -19.12
N ALA A 45 9.21 15.85 -18.81
CA ALA A 45 9.03 16.32 -17.43
C ALA A 45 7.70 15.81 -16.85
N THR A 46 6.60 15.91 -17.59
CA THR A 46 5.28 15.42 -17.15
C THR A 46 5.27 13.92 -16.88
N LEU A 47 5.97 13.11 -17.71
CA LEU A 47 6.10 11.67 -17.49
C LEU A 47 6.88 11.35 -16.20
N LEU A 48 7.99 12.04 -15.96
CA LEU A 48 8.79 11.90 -14.74
C LEU A 48 7.96 12.27 -13.49
N PHE A 49 7.23 13.36 -13.52
CA PHE A 49 6.35 13.77 -12.40
C PHE A 49 5.22 12.78 -12.16
N ARG A 50 4.67 12.14 -13.19
CA ARG A 50 3.61 11.13 -13.01
C ARG A 50 4.12 9.84 -12.37
N MET A 51 5.33 9.42 -12.66
CA MET A 51 5.94 8.22 -12.08
C MET A 51 6.19 8.36 -10.58
N ASP A 52 6.43 9.56 -10.08
CA ASP A 52 6.74 9.81 -8.67
C ASP A 52 5.53 10.25 -7.83
N ALA A 53 4.36 10.47 -8.42
CA ALA A 53 3.21 11.05 -7.72
C ALA A 53 2.75 10.24 -6.49
N GLU A 54 2.82 8.91 -6.54
CA GLU A 54 2.46 8.05 -5.40
C GLU A 54 3.52 8.11 -4.30
N ARG A 55 4.78 8.09 -4.69
CA ARG A 55 5.90 8.24 -3.75
C ARG A 55 5.85 9.60 -3.05
N GLU A 56 5.55 10.66 -3.78
CA GLU A 56 5.43 12.01 -3.24
C GLU A 56 4.24 12.13 -2.26
N ARG A 57 3.10 11.51 -2.58
CA ARG A 57 1.96 11.42 -1.65
C ARG A 57 2.34 10.70 -0.36
N HIS A 58 3.06 9.59 -0.45
CA HIS A 58 3.54 8.86 0.71
C HIS A 58 4.50 9.71 1.55
N LEU A 59 5.53 10.30 0.93
CA LEU A 59 6.49 11.17 1.60
C LEU A 59 5.79 12.35 2.28
N SER A 60 4.83 13.00 1.61
CA SER A 60 4.07 14.10 2.19
C SER A 60 3.20 13.69 3.40
N ARG A 61 2.73 12.43 3.47
CA ARG A 61 2.04 11.89 4.65
C ARG A 61 3.00 11.69 5.82
N VAL A 62 4.17 11.10 5.55
CA VAL A 62 5.23 10.92 6.55
C VAL A 62 5.70 12.26 7.10
N ASP A 63 5.96 13.24 6.23
CA ASP A 63 6.42 14.57 6.62
C ASP A 63 5.38 15.31 7.46
N ARG A 64 4.10 15.23 7.10
CA ARG A 64 3.00 15.81 7.89
C ARG A 64 2.90 15.16 9.27
N ALA A 65 3.00 13.84 9.35
CA ALA A 65 2.99 13.13 10.62
C ALA A 65 4.21 13.51 11.47
N GLU A 66 5.38 13.64 10.86
CA GLU A 66 6.59 14.06 11.58
C GLU A 66 6.54 15.53 12.05
N ALA A 67 6.01 16.42 11.24
CA ALA A 67 5.79 17.81 11.62
C ALA A 67 4.81 17.93 12.79
N PHE A 68 3.70 17.18 12.75
CA PHE A 68 2.73 17.09 13.84
C PHE A 68 3.38 16.58 15.12
N MET A 69 4.12 15.47 15.05
CA MET A 69 4.79 14.89 16.21
C MET A 69 5.87 15.82 16.81
N ARG A 70 6.58 16.57 15.96
CA ARG A 70 7.55 17.59 16.42
C ARG A 70 6.86 18.75 17.11
N HIS A 71 5.79 19.26 16.54
CA HIS A 71 5.00 20.34 17.11
C HIS A 71 4.49 20.00 18.51
N HIS A 72 3.96 18.78 18.68
CA HIS A 72 3.45 18.28 19.96
C HIS A 72 4.52 17.70 20.89
N ARG A 73 5.81 17.85 20.55
CA ARG A 73 6.96 17.38 21.37
C ARG A 73 6.91 15.89 21.70
N ILE A 74 6.39 15.06 20.81
CA ILE A 74 6.34 13.61 20.98
C ILE A 74 7.76 13.05 21.15
N PRO A 75 7.99 12.14 22.13
CA PRO A 75 9.31 11.55 22.38
C PRO A 75 9.90 10.85 21.16
N LYS A 76 11.23 10.96 20.99
CA LYS A 76 11.97 10.39 19.84
C LYS A 76 11.68 8.89 19.61
N PRO A 77 11.64 7.98 20.64
CA PRO A 77 11.37 6.58 20.42
C PRO A 77 9.98 6.32 19.83
N LEU A 78 8.95 7.08 20.22
CA LEU A 78 7.61 6.94 19.65
C LEU A 78 7.57 7.44 18.20
N ARG A 79 8.25 8.54 17.88
CA ARG A 79 8.39 9.02 16.50
C ARG A 79 9.08 7.99 15.60
N ALA A 80 10.09 7.30 16.11
CA ALA A 80 10.76 6.23 15.37
C ALA A 80 9.81 5.05 15.05
N LYS A 81 8.95 4.66 16.01
CA LYS A 81 7.92 3.63 15.79
C LYS A 81 6.90 4.04 14.72
N VAL A 82 6.42 5.28 14.78
CA VAL A 82 5.48 5.80 13.77
C VAL A 82 6.12 5.83 12.38
N ARG A 83 7.38 6.26 12.28
CA ARG A 83 8.12 6.25 10.99
C ARG A 83 8.31 4.83 10.45
N ALA A 84 8.65 3.88 11.32
CA ALA A 84 8.78 2.46 10.94
C ALA A 84 7.44 1.89 10.45
N TYR A 85 6.33 2.25 11.08
CA TYR A 85 4.99 1.87 10.63
C TYR A 85 4.66 2.40 9.23
N TYR A 86 4.91 3.70 8.95
CA TYR A 86 4.69 4.25 7.60
C TYR A 86 5.59 3.59 6.55
N ARG A 87 6.83 3.25 6.91
CA ARG A 87 7.74 2.51 6.02
C ARG A 87 7.19 1.12 5.70
N TYR A 88 6.75 0.39 6.72
CA TYR A 88 6.13 -0.93 6.54
C TYR A 88 4.91 -0.87 5.60
N LEU A 89 4.03 0.12 5.79
CA LEU A 89 2.88 0.31 4.91
C LEU A 89 3.29 0.56 3.45
N TRP A 90 4.38 1.28 3.24
CA TRP A 90 4.89 1.55 1.89
C TRP A 90 5.50 0.30 1.23
N GLU A 91 6.36 -0.41 1.95
CA GLU A 91 7.04 -1.61 1.46
C GLU A 91 6.07 -2.77 1.24
N GLY A 92 5.10 -2.95 2.13
CA GLY A 92 4.14 -4.05 2.08
C GLY A 92 3.04 -3.90 1.04
N ARG A 93 2.66 -2.67 0.70
CA ARG A 93 1.50 -2.39 -0.17
C ARG A 93 1.86 -1.66 -1.46
N HIS A 94 3.14 -1.47 -1.78
CA HIS A 94 3.62 -0.75 -2.96
C HIS A 94 2.91 0.60 -3.20
N GLY A 95 2.43 1.27 -2.15
CA GLY A 95 1.68 2.52 -2.22
C GLY A 95 0.20 2.40 -2.62
N TYR A 96 -0.30 1.22 -2.99
CA TYR A 96 -1.69 1.04 -3.38
C TYR A 96 -2.64 1.10 -2.17
N GLU A 97 -3.56 2.06 -2.21
CA GLU A 97 -4.72 2.10 -1.31
C GLU A 97 -5.82 1.19 -1.88
N ASP A 98 -5.72 -0.11 -1.68
CA ASP A 98 -6.69 -1.11 -2.16
C ASP A 98 -8.13 -0.74 -1.78
N ARG A 99 -8.32 -0.15 -0.60
CA ARG A 99 -9.63 0.28 -0.11
C ARG A 99 -10.30 1.33 -0.98
N THR A 100 -9.54 2.29 -1.52
CA THR A 100 -10.11 3.37 -2.34
C THR A 100 -10.60 2.83 -3.67
N VAL A 101 -9.85 1.93 -4.29
CA VAL A 101 -10.24 1.29 -5.54
C VAL A 101 -11.44 0.37 -5.34
N LEU A 102 -11.41 -0.48 -4.32
CA LEU A 102 -12.52 -1.39 -4.02
C LEU A 102 -13.81 -0.65 -3.64
N ALA A 103 -13.71 0.50 -2.97
CA ALA A 103 -14.87 1.30 -2.60
C ALA A 103 -15.62 1.89 -3.81
N THR A 104 -14.93 2.12 -4.93
CA THR A 104 -15.55 2.65 -6.17
C THR A 104 -16.25 1.58 -7.00
N LEU A 105 -16.00 0.29 -6.72
CA LEU A 105 -16.60 -0.80 -7.48
C LEU A 105 -18.04 -1.10 -7.01
N PRO A 106 -18.94 -1.47 -7.93
CA PRO A 106 -20.25 -2.05 -7.59
C PRO A 106 -20.08 -3.28 -6.69
N PRO A 107 -21.03 -3.55 -5.76
CA PRO A 107 -20.91 -4.64 -4.77
C PRO A 107 -20.60 -6.01 -5.39
N SER A 108 -21.21 -6.33 -6.54
CA SER A 108 -21.01 -7.60 -7.24
C SER A 108 -19.61 -7.77 -7.84
N LEU A 109 -18.99 -6.69 -8.33
CA LEU A 109 -17.62 -6.70 -8.83
C LEU A 109 -16.63 -6.69 -7.67
N ARG A 110 -16.90 -5.92 -6.62
CA ARG A 110 -16.08 -5.86 -5.41
C ARG A 110 -15.91 -7.25 -4.80
N ALA A 111 -17.01 -7.99 -4.63
CA ALA A 111 -16.98 -9.36 -4.12
C ALA A 111 -16.04 -10.26 -4.94
N LYS A 112 -16.17 -10.25 -6.27
CA LYS A 112 -15.34 -11.07 -7.16
C LYS A 112 -13.85 -10.70 -7.10
N VAL A 113 -13.53 -9.39 -7.02
CA VAL A 113 -12.14 -8.92 -6.91
C VAL A 113 -11.55 -9.30 -5.55
N VAL A 114 -12.29 -9.10 -4.46
CA VAL A 114 -11.84 -9.47 -3.11
C VAL A 114 -11.61 -10.98 -2.99
N LEU A 115 -12.51 -11.79 -3.54
CA LEU A 115 -12.33 -13.25 -3.58
C LEU A 115 -11.08 -13.66 -4.39
N ALA A 116 -10.85 -13.04 -5.53
CA ALA A 116 -9.67 -13.33 -6.36
C ALA A 116 -8.36 -12.91 -5.65
N LEU A 117 -8.36 -11.77 -4.96
CA LEU A 117 -7.21 -11.28 -4.20
C LEU A 117 -6.86 -12.17 -3.00
N HIS A 118 -7.86 -12.81 -2.41
CA HIS A 118 -7.69 -13.60 -1.18
C HIS A 118 -7.93 -15.11 -1.40
N ALA A 119 -7.93 -15.58 -2.65
CA ALA A 119 -8.18 -16.98 -3.00
C ALA A 119 -7.25 -17.94 -2.25
N GLU A 120 -5.94 -17.64 -2.19
CA GLU A 120 -4.96 -18.48 -1.50
C GLU A 120 -5.21 -18.54 0.01
N LEU A 121 -5.65 -17.44 0.63
CA LEU A 121 -6.00 -17.40 2.05
C LEU A 121 -7.25 -18.25 2.34
N ILE A 122 -8.26 -18.14 1.48
CA ILE A 122 -9.49 -18.90 1.60
C ILE A 122 -9.20 -20.41 1.54
N ASP A 123 -8.34 -20.84 0.63
CA ASP A 123 -7.97 -22.24 0.47
C ASP A 123 -7.14 -22.80 1.66
N ARG A 124 -6.36 -21.95 2.32
CA ARG A 124 -5.52 -22.31 3.47
C ARG A 124 -6.31 -22.44 4.78
N VAL A 125 -7.35 -21.64 4.97
CA VAL A 125 -8.14 -21.65 6.22
C VAL A 125 -9.13 -22.83 6.21
N PRO A 126 -8.98 -23.84 7.09
CA PRO A 126 -9.81 -25.04 7.10
C PRO A 126 -11.31 -24.75 7.25
N PHE A 127 -11.66 -23.67 7.90
CA PHE A 127 -13.04 -23.23 8.11
C PHE A 127 -13.81 -22.98 6.79
N PHE A 128 -13.10 -22.60 5.71
CA PHE A 128 -13.72 -22.36 4.40
C PHE A 128 -13.80 -23.62 3.52
N ARG A 129 -13.12 -24.71 3.92
CA ARG A 129 -13.12 -25.96 3.15
C ARG A 129 -14.50 -26.60 3.18
N GLY A 130 -15.12 -26.73 2.03
CA GLY A 130 -16.45 -27.32 1.89
C GLY A 130 -17.62 -26.39 2.17
N ALA A 131 -17.36 -25.12 2.49
CA ALA A 131 -18.43 -24.13 2.62
C ALA A 131 -18.99 -23.75 1.24
N GLU A 132 -20.28 -23.45 1.21
CA GLU A 132 -20.96 -23.01 -0.01
C GLU A 132 -20.35 -21.67 -0.47
N ARG A 133 -20.07 -21.53 -1.76
CA ARG A 133 -19.40 -20.37 -2.35
C ARG A 133 -20.05 -19.04 -1.96
N GLN A 134 -21.37 -19.02 -1.86
CA GLN A 134 -22.13 -17.83 -1.48
C GLN A 134 -21.86 -17.40 -0.03
N SER A 135 -21.72 -18.36 0.88
CA SER A 135 -21.35 -18.14 2.29
C SER A 135 -19.91 -17.62 2.42
N VAL A 136 -18.97 -18.20 1.65
CA VAL A 136 -17.58 -17.74 1.61
C VAL A 136 -17.51 -16.31 1.09
N GLU A 137 -18.26 -15.96 0.05
CA GLU A 137 -18.34 -14.58 -0.48
C GLU A 137 -18.81 -13.58 0.60
N ALA A 138 -19.84 -13.90 1.33
CA ALA A 138 -20.36 -13.04 2.39
C ALA A 138 -19.35 -12.83 3.53
N ILE A 139 -18.69 -13.91 3.98
CA ILE A 139 -17.67 -13.86 5.04
C ILE A 139 -16.44 -13.06 4.60
N VAL A 140 -15.95 -13.28 3.38
CA VAL A 140 -14.76 -12.58 2.86
C VAL A 140 -15.02 -11.07 2.72
N LEU A 141 -16.24 -10.67 2.37
CA LEU A 141 -16.64 -9.26 2.34
C LEU A 141 -16.75 -8.62 3.73
N ALA A 142 -17.02 -9.42 4.76
CA ALA A 142 -17.09 -8.96 6.14
C ALA A 142 -15.70 -8.81 6.79
N PHE A 143 -14.65 -9.36 6.19
CA PHE A 143 -13.29 -9.19 6.69
C PHE A 143 -12.82 -7.74 6.62
N LYS A 144 -12.30 -7.25 7.74
CA LYS A 144 -11.68 -5.93 7.86
C LYS A 144 -10.16 -6.08 7.96
N PRO A 145 -9.37 -5.51 7.05
CA PRO A 145 -7.91 -5.56 7.17
C PRO A 145 -7.44 -4.68 8.34
N ARG A 146 -6.55 -5.23 9.15
CA ARG A 146 -5.91 -4.57 10.30
C ARG A 146 -4.40 -4.78 10.25
N VAL A 147 -3.63 -3.71 10.42
CA VAL A 147 -2.18 -3.76 10.59
C VAL A 147 -1.86 -3.65 12.07
N VAL A 148 -0.97 -4.51 12.53
CA VAL A 148 -0.55 -4.60 13.93
C VAL A 148 0.96 -4.40 14.00
N VAL A 149 1.44 -3.66 14.99
CA VAL A 149 2.86 -3.36 15.16
C VAL A 149 3.53 -4.36 16.13
N PRO A 150 4.87 -4.58 16.03
CA PRO A 150 5.59 -5.44 16.94
C PRO A 150 5.38 -5.07 18.42
N GLY A 151 5.05 -6.05 19.24
CA GLY A 151 4.76 -5.89 20.67
C GLY A 151 3.32 -5.49 20.99
N GLU A 152 2.46 -5.24 19.97
CA GLU A 152 1.04 -4.96 20.19
C GLU A 152 0.31 -6.23 20.64
N ILE A 153 -0.50 -6.09 21.68
CA ILE A 153 -1.38 -7.16 22.16
C ILE A 153 -2.73 -7.00 21.47
N LEU A 154 -3.16 -8.03 20.74
CA LEU A 154 -4.43 -8.03 20.04
C LEU A 154 -5.60 -8.22 21.01
N PHE A 155 -5.46 -9.15 21.93
CA PHE A 155 -6.37 -9.38 23.05
C PHE A 155 -5.64 -10.14 24.18
N ARG A 156 -6.20 -10.09 25.38
CA ARG A 156 -5.67 -10.76 26.57
C ARG A 156 -6.53 -11.96 26.96
N ALA A 157 -5.93 -12.90 27.67
CA ALA A 157 -6.69 -13.94 28.35
C ALA A 157 -7.76 -13.29 29.26
N GLY A 158 -9.00 -13.76 29.15
CA GLY A 158 -10.15 -13.21 29.87
C GLY A 158 -10.92 -12.11 29.16
N ASP A 159 -10.40 -11.53 28.10
CA ASP A 159 -11.12 -10.55 27.30
C ASP A 159 -12.35 -11.19 26.60
N PRO A 160 -13.39 -10.39 26.27
CA PRO A 160 -14.52 -10.89 25.47
C PRO A 160 -14.03 -11.42 24.12
N ALA A 161 -14.61 -12.54 23.69
CA ALA A 161 -14.31 -13.12 22.41
C ALA A 161 -15.30 -12.57 21.37
N ASP A 162 -14.87 -11.59 20.57
CA ASP A 162 -15.69 -10.80 19.65
C ASP A 162 -15.26 -10.90 18.17
N ALA A 163 -14.08 -11.47 17.91
CA ALA A 163 -13.56 -11.54 16.54
C ALA A 163 -12.66 -12.76 16.30
N LEU A 164 -12.64 -13.22 15.06
CA LEU A 164 -11.69 -14.16 14.47
C LEU A 164 -10.62 -13.36 13.71
N TYR A 165 -9.39 -13.84 13.73
CA TYR A 165 -8.25 -13.23 13.04
C TYR A 165 -7.60 -14.25 12.11
N VAL A 166 -7.28 -13.83 10.90
CA VAL A 166 -6.50 -14.62 9.91
C VAL A 166 -5.23 -13.85 9.60
N ILE A 167 -4.08 -14.52 9.66
CA ILE A 167 -2.77 -13.92 9.40
C ILE A 167 -2.51 -13.94 7.90
N GLN A 168 -2.54 -12.76 7.27
CA GLN A 168 -2.12 -12.59 5.88
C GLN A 168 -0.59 -12.53 5.79
N ARG A 169 0.06 -11.86 6.77
CA ARG A 169 1.52 -11.72 6.84
C ARG A 169 1.93 -11.44 8.27
N GLY A 170 3.11 -11.93 8.66
CA GLY A 170 3.69 -11.67 9.97
C GLY A 170 3.63 -12.87 10.91
N VAL A 171 3.94 -12.62 12.17
CA VAL A 171 4.06 -13.65 13.21
C VAL A 171 3.43 -13.13 14.49
N VAL A 172 2.63 -13.97 15.14
CA VAL A 172 2.07 -13.69 16.47
C VAL A 172 2.36 -14.84 17.43
N ASP A 173 2.57 -14.51 18.69
CA ASP A 173 2.72 -15.48 19.76
C ASP A 173 1.42 -15.59 20.56
N VAL A 174 1.03 -16.82 20.85
CA VAL A 174 -0.06 -17.17 21.75
C VAL A 174 0.54 -17.46 23.12
N ILE A 175 0.14 -16.67 24.11
CA ILE A 175 0.73 -16.66 25.44
C ILE A 175 -0.34 -17.13 26.44
N ALA A 176 -0.04 -18.19 27.19
CA ALA A 176 -0.91 -18.68 28.24
C ALA A 176 -1.05 -17.65 29.38
N ALA A 177 -2.04 -17.83 30.26
CA ALA A 177 -2.22 -17.01 31.46
C ALA A 177 -0.99 -17.04 32.39
N SER A 178 -0.15 -18.09 32.31
CA SER A 178 1.11 -18.23 33.03
C SER A 178 2.25 -17.36 32.48
N GLY A 179 2.06 -16.68 31.33
CA GLY A 179 3.08 -15.90 30.64
C GLY A 179 3.99 -16.72 29.69
N VAL A 180 3.74 -18.02 29.54
CA VAL A 180 4.53 -18.89 28.67
C VAL A 180 3.94 -18.86 27.26
N VAL A 181 4.81 -18.74 26.25
CA VAL A 181 4.41 -18.89 24.84
C VAL A 181 4.07 -20.35 24.56
N ILE A 182 2.82 -20.62 24.20
CA ILE A 182 2.31 -21.98 23.93
C ILE A 182 2.23 -22.29 22.43
N ALA A 183 2.16 -21.28 21.60
CA ALA A 183 2.19 -21.43 20.13
C ALA A 183 2.70 -20.15 19.47
N THR A 184 3.33 -20.30 18.31
CA THR A 184 3.68 -19.21 17.41
C THR A 184 2.98 -19.43 16.09
N LEU A 185 2.11 -18.49 15.70
CA LEU A 185 1.30 -18.55 14.48
C LEU A 185 1.89 -17.65 13.41
N ARG A 186 1.73 -18.06 12.16
CA ARG A 186 2.36 -17.45 10.98
C ARG A 186 1.36 -17.23 9.87
N GLU A 187 1.84 -16.74 8.74
CA GLU A 187 1.06 -16.55 7.52
C GLU A 187 0.24 -17.79 7.14
N GLY A 188 -1.07 -17.59 6.95
CA GLY A 188 -2.04 -18.63 6.65
C GLY A 188 -2.68 -19.27 7.88
N ASP A 189 -2.17 -19.01 9.09
CA ASP A 189 -2.81 -19.44 10.32
C ASP A 189 -3.95 -18.49 10.72
N PHE A 190 -4.85 -18.99 11.56
CA PHE A 190 -5.95 -18.24 12.12
C PHE A 190 -6.05 -18.47 13.62
N PHE A 191 -6.66 -17.55 14.33
CA PHE A 191 -6.84 -17.64 15.77
C PHE A 191 -8.06 -16.85 16.24
N GLY A 192 -8.52 -17.15 17.44
CA GLY A 192 -9.70 -16.52 18.03
C GLY A 192 -11.02 -17.09 17.50
N GLU A 193 -11.00 -18.26 16.87
CA GLU A 193 -12.17 -18.96 16.30
C GLU A 193 -13.25 -19.29 17.35
N MET A 194 -12.84 -19.46 18.61
CA MET A 194 -13.75 -19.68 19.74
C MET A 194 -14.78 -18.55 19.89
N ALA A 195 -14.43 -17.34 19.44
CA ALA A 195 -15.34 -16.21 19.42
C ALA A 195 -16.58 -16.41 18.56
N LEU A 196 -16.47 -17.22 17.52
CA LEU A 196 -17.58 -17.51 16.60
C LEU A 196 -18.49 -18.64 17.10
N LEU A 197 -17.93 -19.54 17.91
CA LEU A 197 -18.59 -20.77 18.35
C LEU A 197 -19.24 -20.63 19.74
N ASP A 198 -18.59 -19.90 20.64
CA ASP A 198 -19.00 -19.82 22.03
C ASP A 198 -18.80 -18.40 22.60
N HIS A 199 -19.59 -18.03 23.60
CA HIS A 199 -19.45 -16.76 24.33
C HIS A 199 -18.33 -16.80 25.39
N ALA A 200 -17.47 -17.80 25.33
CA ALA A 200 -16.39 -17.98 26.29
C ALA A 200 -15.34 -16.85 26.19
N PRO A 201 -14.77 -16.39 27.32
CA PRO A 201 -13.67 -15.44 27.29
C PRO A 201 -12.45 -16.02 26.55
N ARG A 202 -11.55 -15.13 26.11
CA ARG A 202 -10.27 -15.52 25.48
C ARG A 202 -9.44 -16.41 26.41
N ASN A 203 -9.01 -17.56 25.90
CA ASN A 203 -8.25 -18.54 26.70
C ASN A 203 -6.76 -18.17 26.83
N ALA A 204 -6.25 -17.32 25.95
CA ALA A 204 -4.85 -16.93 25.89
C ALA A 204 -4.72 -15.46 25.48
N THR A 205 -3.54 -14.89 25.70
CA THR A 205 -3.16 -13.58 25.18
C THR A 205 -2.48 -13.77 23.84
N VAL A 206 -2.80 -12.93 22.84
CA VAL A 206 -2.11 -12.95 21.55
C VAL A 206 -1.37 -11.63 21.36
N GLN A 207 -0.06 -11.74 21.04
CA GLN A 207 0.84 -10.62 20.86
C GLN A 207 1.58 -10.73 19.54
N ALA A 208 1.65 -9.65 18.80
CA ALA A 208 2.43 -9.58 17.57
C ALA A 208 3.94 -9.52 17.89
N THR A 209 4.74 -10.37 17.27
CA THR A 209 6.22 -10.35 17.39
C THR A 209 6.86 -9.55 16.28
N ASP A 210 6.17 -9.42 15.15
CA ASP A 210 6.57 -8.64 13.98
C ASP A 210 5.41 -7.74 13.53
N TYR A 211 5.61 -6.95 12.47
CA TYR A 211 4.51 -6.32 11.77
C TYR A 211 3.60 -7.39 11.16
N CYS A 212 2.31 -7.29 11.45
CA CYS A 212 1.34 -8.26 10.96
C CYS A 212 0.24 -7.55 10.16
N ASP A 213 -0.05 -8.10 8.98
CA ASP A 213 -1.28 -7.82 8.25
C ASP A 213 -2.30 -8.91 8.58
N LEU A 214 -3.41 -8.51 9.19
CA LEU A 214 -4.46 -9.43 9.64
C LEU A 214 -5.78 -9.11 8.93
N PHE A 215 -6.58 -10.14 8.72
CA PHE A 215 -8.00 -10.00 8.45
C PHE A 215 -8.78 -10.31 9.71
N VAL A 216 -9.69 -9.41 10.06
CA VAL A 216 -10.53 -9.50 11.26
C VAL A 216 -11.96 -9.72 10.83
N LEU A 217 -12.58 -10.78 11.30
CA LEU A 217 -14.02 -11.04 11.19
C LEU A 217 -14.65 -10.80 12.56
N GLU A 218 -15.34 -9.68 12.69
CA GLU A 218 -16.06 -9.33 13.91
C GLU A 218 -17.36 -10.14 13.97
N ARG A 219 -17.74 -10.52 15.17
CA ARG A 219 -19.04 -11.11 15.46
C ARG A 219 -20.08 -9.98 15.48
N GLU A 220 -21.14 -10.09 14.68
CA GLU A 220 -22.31 -9.21 14.73
C GLU A 220 -23.27 -9.56 15.86
#